data_70173a743789aeaf9072c6e8646c67eb
#
_entry.id   70173a743789aeaf9072c6e8646c67eb
#
_cell.length_a   1.000
_cell.length_b   1.000
_cell.length_c   1.000
_cell.angle_alpha   90.00
_cell.angle_beta   90.00
_cell.angle_gamma   90.00
#
_symmetry.space_group_name_H-M   'P 1'
#
loop_
_entity.id
_entity.type
_entity.pdbx_description
1 polymer ?
#
loop_
_entity_poly.entity_id
_entity_poly.type
_entity_poly.pdbx_seq_one_letter_code
_entity_poly.pdbx_strand_id
1 'polypeptide(L)'
;MALEVRDHPERSRYELLDDGRVVGFTEYHPDQRSDRRGVLVFPHTVVTQPRRGAGYGTILVQGALDDVRRKGMTIDPQCPFVADFIDEHPEYADLVAS
;
A
#
# COMPACT_ATOMS: atom_id res chain seq x y z
N MET A 1 17.94 7.81 10.40
CA MET A 1 16.95 7.81 9.34
C MET A 1 15.69 7.13 9.86
N ALA A 2 14.59 7.85 9.91
CA ALA A 2 13.34 7.34 10.48
C ALA A 2 12.31 7.19 9.37
N LEU A 3 12.01 5.96 8.98
CA LEU A 3 11.00 5.66 7.98
C LEU A 3 9.71 5.30 8.68
N GLU A 4 8.61 5.85 8.19
CA GLU A 4 7.30 5.62 8.77
C GLU A 4 6.27 5.52 7.64
N VAL A 5 5.39 4.55 7.72
CA VAL A 5 4.25 4.44 6.82
C VAL A 5 3.02 4.94 7.57
N ARG A 6 2.30 5.89 6.97
CA ARG A 6 1.14 6.51 7.62
C ARG A 6 -0.05 6.51 6.67
N ASP A 7 -1.21 6.11 7.17
CA ASP A 7 -2.45 6.26 6.45
C ASP A 7 -2.86 7.73 6.45
N HIS A 8 -3.16 8.26 5.27
CA HIS A 8 -3.63 9.65 5.11
C HIS A 8 -4.99 9.63 4.41
N PRO A 9 -6.08 9.33 5.16
CA PRO A 9 -7.39 9.12 4.54
C PRO A 9 -7.93 10.33 3.80
N GLU A 10 -7.56 11.55 4.22
CA GLU A 10 -8.00 12.76 3.54
C GLU A 10 -7.52 12.83 2.11
N ARG A 11 -6.41 12.17 1.79
CA ARG A 11 -5.87 12.07 0.44
C ARG A 11 -6.04 10.69 -0.15
N SER A 12 -6.72 9.80 0.56
CA SER A 12 -6.96 8.43 0.12
C SER A 12 -5.67 7.72 -0.29
N ARG A 13 -4.68 7.76 0.61
CA ARG A 13 -3.41 7.10 0.33
C ARG A 13 -2.64 6.81 1.60
N TYR A 14 -1.77 5.81 1.52
CA TYR A 14 -0.72 5.58 2.50
C TYR A 14 0.53 6.33 2.04
N GLU A 15 1.21 6.95 2.97
CA GLU A 15 2.42 7.73 2.69
C GLU A 15 3.61 7.11 3.40
N LEU A 16 4.74 7.10 2.72
CA LEU A 16 6.02 6.78 3.33
C LEU A 16 6.73 8.09 3.64
N LEU A 17 7.08 8.26 4.92
CA LEU A 17 7.79 9.45 5.36
C LEU A 17 9.21 9.07 5.77
N ASP A 18 10.16 9.90 5.36
CA ASP A 18 11.56 9.78 5.78
C ASP A 18 11.87 11.05 6.55
N ASP A 19 12.02 10.93 7.86
CA ASP A 19 12.23 12.06 8.78
C ASP A 19 11.16 13.14 8.58
N GLY A 20 9.90 12.72 8.42
CA GLY A 20 8.76 13.61 8.27
C GLY A 20 8.51 14.12 6.86
N ARG A 21 9.34 13.75 5.90
CA ARG A 21 9.18 14.15 4.50
C ARG A 21 8.54 13.01 3.71
N VAL A 22 7.50 13.32 2.95
CA VAL A 22 6.85 12.32 2.11
C VAL A 22 7.78 11.95 0.96
N VAL A 23 8.16 10.68 0.88
CA VAL A 23 9.03 10.18 -0.18
C VAL A 23 8.33 9.16 -1.08
N GLY A 24 7.09 8.84 -0.77
CA GLY A 24 6.29 7.96 -1.61
C GLY A 24 4.88 7.82 -1.08
N PHE A 25 4.00 7.31 -1.93
CA PHE A 25 2.63 7.02 -1.50
C PHE A 25 2.03 5.93 -2.39
N THR A 26 1.03 5.24 -1.84
CA THR A 26 0.22 4.31 -2.59
C THR A 26 -1.23 4.68 -2.36
N GLU A 27 -1.93 4.97 -3.45
CA GLU A 27 -3.31 5.42 -3.39
C GLU A 27 -4.25 4.25 -3.22
N TYR A 28 -5.40 4.50 -2.60
CA TYR A 28 -6.44 3.50 -2.46
C TYR A 28 -7.80 4.17 -2.52
N HIS A 29 -8.80 3.37 -2.84
CA HIS A 29 -10.19 3.80 -2.70
C HIS A 29 -11.05 2.58 -2.44
N PRO A 30 -12.20 2.76 -1.78
CA PRO A 30 -13.12 1.64 -1.58
C PRO A 30 -13.59 1.09 -2.91
N ASP A 31 -13.78 -0.23 -2.97
CA ASP A 31 -14.38 -0.84 -4.16
C ASP A 31 -15.85 -0.41 -4.22
N GLN A 32 -16.25 0.13 -5.35
CA GLN A 32 -17.59 0.68 -5.54
C GLN A 32 -18.66 -0.39 -5.74
N ARG A 33 -18.26 -1.63 -5.98
CA ARG A 33 -19.22 -2.71 -6.21
C ARG A 33 -19.88 -3.11 -4.90
N SER A 34 -21.19 -3.32 -4.94
CA SER A 34 -21.97 -3.56 -3.73
C SER A 34 -21.63 -4.87 -3.04
N ASP A 35 -21.08 -5.83 -3.77
CA ASP A 35 -20.70 -7.13 -3.23
C ASP A 35 -19.25 -7.17 -2.74
N ARG A 36 -18.55 -6.03 -2.76
CA ARG A 36 -17.13 -5.97 -2.43
C ARG A 36 -16.88 -5.04 -1.24
N ARG A 37 -17.72 -5.15 -0.21
CA ARG A 37 -17.52 -4.36 1.01
C ARG A 37 -16.23 -4.77 1.71
N GLY A 38 -15.53 -3.79 2.25
CA GLY A 38 -14.29 -4.05 2.96
C GLY A 38 -13.11 -4.31 2.04
N VAL A 39 -13.27 -4.03 0.74
CA VAL A 39 -12.18 -4.17 -0.24
C VAL A 39 -11.66 -2.79 -0.60
N LEU A 40 -10.35 -2.60 -0.51
CA LEU A 40 -9.68 -1.39 -0.97
C LEU A 40 -8.98 -1.68 -2.29
N VAL A 41 -9.23 -0.84 -3.28
CA VAL A 41 -8.55 -0.92 -4.57
C VAL A 41 -7.29 -0.09 -4.50
N PHE A 42 -6.15 -0.67 -4.91
CA PHE A 42 -4.86 0.03 -4.95
C PHE A 42 -4.45 0.20 -6.42
N PRO A 43 -4.79 1.34 -7.03
CA PRO A 43 -4.55 1.53 -8.47
C PRO A 43 -3.18 2.10 -8.80
N HIS A 44 -2.50 2.75 -7.86
CA HIS A 44 -1.35 3.56 -8.22
C HIS A 44 -0.40 3.75 -7.04
N THR A 45 0.90 3.59 -7.31
CA THR A 45 1.97 3.79 -6.33
C THR A 45 3.05 4.66 -6.95
N VAL A 46 3.50 5.65 -6.21
CA VAL A 46 4.59 6.55 -6.62
C VAL A 46 5.62 6.57 -5.51
N VAL A 47 6.88 6.39 -5.87
CA VAL A 47 7.98 6.42 -4.90
C VAL A 47 9.11 7.24 -5.47
N THR A 48 9.59 8.20 -4.67
CA THR A 48 10.81 8.92 -5.00
C THR A 48 11.99 7.96 -4.82
N GLN A 49 12.88 7.96 -5.80
CA GLN A 49 14.02 7.05 -5.77
C GLN A 49 15.32 7.84 -5.78
N PRO A 50 15.62 8.55 -4.68
CA PRO A 50 16.83 9.38 -4.64
C PRO A 50 18.08 8.52 -4.62
N ARG A 51 17.97 7.28 -4.17
CA ARG A 51 19.08 6.35 -4.10
C ARG A 51 18.62 4.98 -4.53
N ARG A 52 19.46 4.32 -5.31
CA ARG A 52 19.20 2.96 -5.73
C ARG A 52 19.28 2.04 -4.50
N GLY A 53 18.35 1.12 -4.38
CA GLY A 53 18.37 0.12 -3.32
C GLY A 53 17.86 0.59 -1.97
N ALA A 54 17.25 1.78 -1.89
CA ALA A 54 16.69 2.27 -0.64
C ALA A 54 15.48 1.46 -0.17
N GLY A 55 14.81 0.73 -1.07
CA GLY A 55 13.70 -0.14 -0.71
C GLY A 55 12.44 0.60 -0.29
N TYR A 56 12.30 1.85 -0.66
CA TYR A 56 11.16 2.66 -0.24
C TYR A 56 9.83 2.03 -0.66
N GLY A 57 9.74 1.55 -1.90
CA GLY A 57 8.49 0.97 -2.38
C GLY A 57 8.06 -0.26 -1.58
N THR A 58 9.02 -1.13 -1.28
CA THR A 58 8.75 -2.33 -0.50
C THR A 58 8.30 -1.98 0.91
N ILE A 59 8.98 -1.03 1.55
CA ILE A 59 8.63 -0.60 2.91
C ILE A 59 7.23 0.01 2.92
N LEU A 60 6.93 0.84 1.93
CA LEU A 60 5.63 1.50 1.82
C LEU A 60 4.50 0.48 1.68
N VAL A 61 4.63 -0.44 0.73
CA VAL A 61 3.57 -1.42 0.48
C VAL A 61 3.42 -2.35 1.67
N GLN A 62 4.54 -2.79 2.25
CA GLN A 62 4.47 -3.65 3.42
C GLN A 62 3.72 -2.98 4.56
N GLY A 63 4.04 -1.73 4.86
CA GLY A 63 3.36 -0.99 5.93
C GLY A 63 1.89 -0.77 5.63
N ALA A 64 1.57 -0.46 4.38
CA ALA A 64 0.17 -0.28 3.97
C ALA A 64 -0.63 -1.56 4.14
N LEU A 65 -0.09 -2.68 3.68
CA LEU A 65 -0.80 -3.96 3.75
C LEU A 65 -0.92 -4.48 5.18
N ASP A 66 0.09 -4.22 6.01
CA ASP A 66 0.00 -4.57 7.44
C ASP A 66 -1.14 -3.81 8.11
N ASP A 67 -1.32 -2.54 7.74
CA ASP A 67 -2.41 -1.75 8.30
C ASP A 67 -3.78 -2.23 7.80
N VAL A 68 -3.86 -2.58 6.52
CA VAL A 68 -5.10 -3.16 5.96
C VAL A 68 -5.47 -4.43 6.70
N ARG A 69 -4.49 -5.29 6.96
CA ARG A 69 -4.71 -6.53 7.72
C ARG A 69 -5.24 -6.23 9.12
N ARG A 70 -4.63 -5.25 9.78
CA ARG A 70 -5.02 -4.86 11.13
C ARG A 70 -6.47 -4.36 11.17
N LYS A 71 -6.91 -3.72 10.09
CA LYS A 71 -8.28 -3.19 9.98
C LYS A 71 -9.30 -4.24 9.53
N GLY A 72 -8.84 -5.46 9.24
CA GLY A 72 -9.73 -6.54 8.82
C GLY A 72 -10.27 -6.38 7.42
N MET A 73 -9.56 -5.65 6.56
CA MET A 73 -9.98 -5.41 5.18
C MET A 73 -9.19 -6.27 4.21
N THR A 74 -9.65 -6.31 2.97
CA THR A 74 -8.94 -6.98 1.88
C THR A 74 -8.66 -5.99 0.77
N ILE A 75 -7.92 -6.40 -0.24
CA ILE A 75 -7.47 -5.50 -1.29
C ILE A 75 -7.72 -6.06 -2.68
N ASP A 76 -7.80 -5.14 -3.65
CA ASP A 76 -7.76 -5.45 -5.08
C ASP A 76 -6.49 -4.76 -5.62
N PRO A 77 -5.42 -5.51 -5.86
CA PRO A 77 -4.14 -4.92 -6.24
C PRO A 77 -4.06 -4.66 -7.74
N GLN A 78 -4.69 -3.60 -8.20
CA GLN A 78 -4.64 -3.21 -9.60
C GLN A 78 -3.31 -2.60 -10.00
N CYS A 79 -2.57 -2.03 -9.04
CA CYS A 79 -1.25 -1.48 -9.29
C CYS A 79 -0.25 -2.63 -9.48
N PRO A 80 0.51 -2.66 -10.58
CA PRO A 80 1.49 -3.73 -10.79
C PRO A 80 2.52 -3.83 -9.67
N PHE A 81 2.90 -2.71 -9.06
CA PHE A 81 3.88 -2.73 -7.97
C PHE A 81 3.34 -3.49 -6.76
N VAL A 82 2.07 -3.25 -6.39
CA VAL A 82 1.45 -3.95 -5.27
C VAL A 82 1.27 -5.43 -5.59
N ALA A 83 0.83 -5.74 -6.81
CA ALA A 83 0.66 -7.13 -7.24
C ALA A 83 1.98 -7.88 -7.20
N ASP A 84 3.05 -7.28 -7.70
CA ASP A 84 4.37 -7.90 -7.69
C ASP A 84 4.87 -8.11 -6.26
N PHE A 85 4.61 -7.15 -5.38
CA PHE A 85 4.99 -7.29 -3.98
C PHE A 85 4.34 -8.54 -3.37
N ILE A 86 3.05 -8.74 -3.64
CA ILE A 86 2.32 -9.90 -3.10
C ILE A 86 2.88 -11.20 -3.67
N ASP A 87 3.22 -11.23 -4.97
CA ASP A 87 3.82 -12.40 -5.58
C ASP A 87 5.14 -12.77 -4.91
N GLU A 88 5.92 -11.78 -4.51
CA GLU A 88 7.21 -12.00 -3.85
C GLU A 88 7.06 -12.25 -2.35
N HIS A 89 5.91 -11.94 -1.77
CA HIS A 89 5.63 -12.07 -0.35
C HIS A 89 4.31 -12.81 -0.14
N PRO A 90 4.30 -14.14 -0.33
CA PRO A 90 3.03 -14.91 -0.31
C PRO A 90 2.27 -14.83 1.01
N GLU A 91 2.93 -14.40 2.08
CA GLU A 91 2.25 -14.19 3.37
C GLU A 91 1.16 -13.13 3.30
N TYR A 92 1.13 -12.31 2.24
CA TYR A 92 0.09 -11.31 2.02
C TYR A 92 -0.98 -11.76 1.02
N ALA A 93 -0.84 -12.97 0.46
CA ALA A 93 -1.79 -13.44 -0.56
C ALA A 93 -3.23 -13.54 -0.03
N ASP A 94 -3.39 -13.80 1.27
CA ASP A 94 -4.71 -13.91 1.88
C ASP A 94 -5.44 -12.58 1.94
N LEU A 95 -4.76 -11.45 1.75
CA LEU A 95 -5.40 -10.14 1.72
C LEU A 95 -6.10 -9.86 0.39
N VAL A 96 -5.75 -10.59 -0.66
CA VAL A 96 -6.34 -10.33 -1.98
C VAL A 96 -7.78 -10.82 -1.99
N ALA A 97 -8.71 -9.91 -2.34
CA ALA A 97 -10.12 -10.25 -2.42
C ALA A 97 -10.36 -11.23 -3.57
N SER A 98 -11.22 -12.18 -3.32
CA SER A 98 -11.57 -13.21 -4.31
C SER A 98 -12.77 -12.81 -5.15
#